data_195bed853055ca9402d20942f1676b13
#
_entry.id   195bed853055ca9402d20942f1676b13
#
_cell.length_a   1.000
_cell.length_b   1.000
_cell.length_c   1.000
_cell.angle_alpha   90.00
_cell.angle_beta   90.00
_cell.angle_gamma   90.00
#
_symmetry.space_group_name_H-M   'P 1'
#
loop_
_entity.id
_entity.type
_entity.pdbx_description
1 polymer ?
#
loop_
_entity_poly.entity_id
_entity_poly.type
_entity_poly.pdbx_seq_one_letter_code
_entity_poly.pdbx_strand_id
1 'polypeptide(L)'
;MFPANEVLQEKWRPDAYVLEAPFNKMVDEVESFALAKPFKCLINIQTIIENIDLAFDNETLIKNIKEPIFIMHAEDDGIIPFRLGKRLFDVAETNSCNARFFPFEKCLHLGHDNIYSADQFQEVVQVIINICR
;
A
#
# COMPACT_ATOMS: atom_id res chain seq x y z
N MET A 1 17.91 -0.90 -11.53
CA MET A 1 18.82 -0.40 -10.49
C MET A 1 18.76 1.11 -10.49
N PHE A 2 18.14 1.72 -9.52
CA PHE A 2 18.06 3.17 -9.40
C PHE A 2 18.91 3.62 -8.21
N PRO A 3 20.18 4.01 -8.42
CA PRO A 3 21.02 4.53 -7.35
C PRO A 3 20.69 5.99 -6.95
N ALA A 4 19.59 6.53 -7.48
CA ALA A 4 19.22 7.93 -7.25
C ALA A 4 18.57 8.18 -5.87
N ASN A 5 18.19 7.14 -5.13
CA ASN A 5 17.40 7.32 -3.92
C ASN A 5 18.17 7.75 -2.68
N GLU A 6 19.46 7.42 -2.55
CA GLU A 6 20.21 7.82 -1.34
C GLU A 6 20.49 9.33 -1.32
N VAL A 7 20.83 9.91 -2.44
CA VAL A 7 21.15 11.36 -2.53
C VAL A 7 19.88 12.22 -2.42
N LEU A 8 18.72 11.69 -2.89
CA LEU A 8 17.43 12.39 -2.75
C LEU A 8 16.87 12.26 -1.35
N GLN A 9 17.08 11.14 -0.64
CA GLN A 9 16.61 10.92 0.72
C GLN A 9 17.28 11.86 1.75
N GLU A 10 18.53 12.25 1.55
CA GLU A 10 19.16 13.25 2.42
C GLU A 10 18.63 14.67 2.21
N LYS A 11 18.13 14.98 1.01
CA LYS A 11 17.72 16.34 0.64
C LYS A 11 16.21 16.58 0.76
N TRP A 12 15.40 15.52 0.69
CA TRP A 12 13.93 15.61 0.70
C TRP A 12 13.37 14.51 1.60
N ARG A 13 13.20 14.84 2.88
CA ARG A 13 12.40 13.99 3.78
C ARG A 13 10.95 14.46 3.69
N PRO A 14 10.00 13.58 3.36
CA PRO A 14 8.59 13.92 3.44
C PRO A 14 8.18 14.10 4.90
N ASP A 15 7.19 14.95 5.14
CA ASP A 15 6.61 15.10 6.48
C ASP A 15 5.75 13.89 6.86
N ALA A 16 5.21 13.18 5.87
CA ALA A 16 4.44 11.96 6.03
C ALA A 16 4.35 11.16 4.74
N TYR A 17 3.98 9.89 4.86
CA TYR A 17 3.61 9.01 3.73
C TYR A 17 2.11 8.79 3.72
N VAL A 18 1.49 8.98 2.56
CA VAL A 18 0.08 8.65 2.33
C VAL A 18 0.01 7.57 1.27
N LEU A 19 -0.52 6.41 1.65
CA LEU A 19 -0.62 5.24 0.79
C LEU A 19 -2.10 4.95 0.53
N GLU A 20 -2.50 4.99 -0.73
CA GLU A 20 -3.85 4.62 -1.16
C GLU A 20 -3.81 3.24 -1.80
N ALA A 21 -4.68 2.34 -1.32
CA ALA A 21 -4.80 0.96 -1.80
C ALA A 21 -3.44 0.25 -2.00
N PRO A 22 -2.51 0.28 -1.02
CA PRO A 22 -1.22 -0.33 -1.18
C PRO A 22 -1.30 -1.86 -1.09
N PHE A 23 -0.43 -2.54 -1.82
CA PHE A 23 -0.17 -3.96 -1.61
C PHE A 23 1.05 -4.18 -0.71
N ASN A 24 1.13 -5.34 -0.07
CA ASN A 24 2.26 -5.72 0.78
C ASN A 24 3.45 -6.26 -0.02
N LYS A 25 3.19 -7.23 -0.91
CA LYS A 25 4.18 -7.81 -1.83
C LYS A 25 3.55 -8.04 -3.19
N MET A 26 4.35 -7.90 -4.24
CA MET A 26 3.87 -8.12 -5.61
C MET A 26 3.38 -9.56 -5.83
N VAL A 27 4.01 -10.55 -5.19
CA VAL A 27 3.58 -11.96 -5.31
C VAL A 27 2.17 -12.16 -4.75
N ASP A 28 1.84 -11.54 -3.62
CA ASP A 28 0.52 -11.65 -3.01
C ASP A 28 -0.55 -10.96 -3.87
N GLU A 29 -0.19 -9.87 -4.55
CA GLU A 29 -1.03 -9.18 -5.52
C GLU A 29 -1.33 -10.06 -6.73
N VAL A 30 -0.29 -10.61 -7.38
CA VAL A 30 -0.43 -11.49 -8.56
C VAL A 30 -1.24 -12.75 -8.22
N GLU A 31 -1.05 -13.34 -7.05
CA GLU A 31 -1.84 -14.49 -6.59
C GLU A 31 -3.32 -14.14 -6.35
N SER A 32 -3.59 -12.92 -5.94
CA SER A 32 -4.94 -12.42 -5.68
C SER A 32 -5.71 -12.12 -6.97
N PHE A 33 -5.00 -11.83 -8.05
CA PHE A 33 -5.62 -11.47 -9.32
C PHE A 33 -6.32 -12.69 -9.95
N ALA A 34 -7.64 -12.65 -10.03
CA ALA A 34 -8.45 -13.78 -10.55
C ALA A 34 -8.09 -14.16 -12.01
N LEU A 35 -7.62 -13.19 -12.78
CA LEU A 35 -7.18 -13.37 -14.17
C LEU A 35 -5.84 -14.11 -14.29
N ALA A 36 -5.00 -14.13 -13.26
CA ALA A 36 -3.72 -14.83 -13.29
C ALA A 36 -3.87 -16.36 -13.21
N LYS A 37 -5.00 -16.85 -12.70
CA LYS A 37 -5.25 -18.29 -12.55
C LYS A 37 -5.13 -19.11 -13.85
N PRO A 38 -5.71 -18.70 -14.99
CA PRO A 38 -5.57 -19.44 -16.25
C PRO A 38 -4.16 -19.34 -16.86
N PHE A 39 -3.39 -18.31 -16.53
CA PHE A 39 -2.05 -18.07 -17.08
C PHE A 39 -0.94 -18.80 -16.30
N LYS A 40 -1.21 -19.28 -15.09
CA LYS A 40 -0.21 -20.04 -14.27
C LYS A 40 0.31 -21.29 -15.00
N CYS A 41 -0.44 -21.83 -15.97
CA CYS A 41 -0.04 -23.01 -16.75
C CYS A 41 0.81 -22.70 -18.00
N LEU A 42 0.89 -21.45 -18.42
CA LEU A 42 1.49 -21.08 -19.72
C LEU A 42 2.84 -20.37 -19.62
N ILE A 43 3.16 -19.81 -18.47
CA ILE A 43 4.40 -19.06 -18.25
C ILE A 43 5.03 -19.55 -16.95
N ASN A 44 6.34 -19.65 -16.89
CA ASN A 44 7.04 -19.88 -15.62
C ASN A 44 6.99 -18.59 -14.78
N ILE A 45 5.76 -18.26 -14.32
CA ILE A 45 5.46 -17.07 -13.53
C ILE A 45 6.31 -17.03 -12.26
N GLN A 46 6.66 -18.21 -11.71
CA GLN A 46 7.46 -18.31 -10.49
C GLN A 46 8.79 -17.54 -10.60
N THR A 47 9.52 -17.72 -11.70
CA THR A 47 10.81 -17.04 -11.90
C THR A 47 10.64 -15.53 -12.12
N ILE A 48 9.55 -15.11 -12.74
CA ILE A 48 9.24 -13.68 -12.93
C ILE A 48 8.86 -13.06 -11.60
N ILE A 49 8.01 -13.72 -10.82
CA ILE A 49 7.56 -13.29 -9.50
C ILE A 49 8.73 -13.15 -8.53
N GLU A 50 9.62 -14.14 -8.45
CA GLU A 50 10.80 -14.11 -7.57
C GLU A 50 11.71 -12.91 -7.84
N ASN A 51 11.87 -12.51 -9.09
CA ASN A 51 12.65 -11.33 -9.45
C ASN A 51 11.91 -10.01 -9.17
N ILE A 52 10.59 -10.00 -9.29
CA ILE A 52 9.74 -8.82 -9.01
C ILE A 52 9.55 -8.63 -7.51
N ASP A 53 9.41 -9.70 -6.75
CA ASP A 53 9.19 -9.66 -5.29
C ASP A 53 10.36 -8.98 -4.56
N LEU A 54 11.59 -9.18 -5.04
CA LEU A 54 12.77 -8.47 -4.53
C LEU A 54 12.72 -6.95 -4.78
N ALA A 55 11.98 -6.51 -5.79
CA ALA A 55 11.88 -5.10 -6.16
C ALA A 55 10.72 -4.36 -5.45
N PHE A 56 9.68 -5.08 -5.01
CA PHE A 56 8.43 -4.51 -4.50
C PHE A 56 7.99 -5.14 -3.17
N ASP A 57 8.92 -5.42 -2.27
CA ASP A 57 8.65 -5.86 -0.91
C ASP A 57 8.35 -4.67 0.01
N ASN A 58 7.11 -4.20 -0.04
CA ASN A 58 6.66 -3.10 0.79
C ASN A 58 6.64 -3.45 2.29
N GLU A 59 6.53 -4.73 2.66
CA GLU A 59 6.63 -5.14 4.06
C GLU A 59 8.04 -4.90 4.64
N THR A 60 9.08 -5.08 3.84
CA THR A 60 10.44 -4.77 4.28
C THR A 60 10.70 -3.26 4.28
N LEU A 61 10.21 -2.55 3.28
CA LEU A 61 10.41 -1.11 3.16
C LEU A 61 9.73 -0.33 4.28
N ILE A 62 8.48 -0.67 4.61
CA ILE A 62 7.68 0.08 5.59
C ILE A 62 8.29 0.07 7.00
N LYS A 63 9.00 -1.00 7.36
CA LYS A 63 9.67 -1.13 8.69
C LYS A 63 10.74 -0.07 8.94
N ASN A 64 11.28 0.52 7.89
CA ASN A 64 12.35 1.51 7.96
C ASN A 64 11.85 2.96 7.94
N ILE A 65 10.55 3.17 7.75
CA ILE A 65 9.93 4.49 7.71
C ILE A 65 9.75 5.01 9.14
N LYS A 66 10.24 6.21 9.40
CA LYS A 66 10.15 6.88 10.71
C LYS A 66 9.09 7.97 10.74
N GLU A 67 8.77 8.52 9.58
CA GLU A 67 7.75 9.52 9.37
C GLU A 67 6.36 8.93 9.55
N PRO A 68 5.33 9.72 9.85
CA PRO A 68 3.95 9.26 9.93
C PRO A 68 3.49 8.59 8.63
N ILE A 69 2.79 7.46 8.74
CA ILE A 69 2.27 6.69 7.63
C ILE A 69 0.74 6.64 7.74
N PHE A 70 0.06 7.05 6.67
CA PHE A 70 -1.39 7.01 6.57
C PHE A 70 -1.78 6.06 5.43
N ILE A 71 -2.49 5.00 5.75
CA ILE A 71 -2.93 3.99 4.78
C ILE A 71 -4.44 4.08 4.63
N MET A 72 -4.91 4.31 3.41
CA MET A 72 -6.32 4.32 3.04
C MET A 72 -6.62 3.13 2.14
N HIS A 73 -7.73 2.43 2.37
CA HIS A 73 -8.12 1.30 1.53
C HIS A 73 -9.64 1.08 1.56
N ALA A 74 -10.24 0.89 0.39
CA ALA A 74 -11.66 0.53 0.28
C ALA A 74 -11.86 -0.97 0.47
N GLU A 75 -12.86 -1.35 1.27
CA GLU A 75 -13.17 -2.77 1.53
C GLU A 75 -13.68 -3.51 0.30
N ASP A 76 -14.23 -2.78 -0.68
CA ASP A 76 -14.74 -3.32 -1.95
C ASP A 76 -13.74 -3.21 -3.11
N ASP A 77 -12.48 -2.93 -2.82
CA ASP A 77 -11.42 -2.89 -3.84
C ASP A 77 -11.30 -4.27 -4.53
N GLY A 78 -11.68 -4.28 -5.81
CA GLY A 78 -11.67 -5.47 -6.65
C GLY A 78 -10.35 -5.70 -7.39
N ILE A 79 -9.41 -4.76 -7.30
CA ILE A 79 -8.10 -4.82 -7.94
C ILE A 79 -7.05 -5.23 -6.92
N ILE A 80 -6.84 -4.42 -5.90
CA ILE A 80 -5.94 -4.75 -4.80
C ILE A 80 -6.78 -5.14 -3.58
N PRO A 81 -6.81 -6.43 -3.20
CA PRO A 81 -7.63 -6.87 -2.09
C PRO A 81 -7.33 -6.11 -0.79
N PHE A 82 -8.36 -5.62 -0.13
CA PHE A 82 -8.30 -4.89 1.14
C PHE A 82 -7.36 -5.52 2.19
N ARG A 83 -7.34 -6.85 2.27
CA ARG A 83 -6.48 -7.60 3.19
C ARG A 83 -4.99 -7.31 3.00
N LEU A 84 -4.54 -6.91 1.80
CA LEU A 84 -3.13 -6.63 1.53
C LEU A 84 -2.70 -5.29 2.14
N GLY A 85 -3.52 -4.25 2.01
CA GLY A 85 -3.29 -2.97 2.67
C GLY A 85 -3.38 -3.09 4.20
N LYS A 86 -4.36 -3.86 4.70
CA LYS A 86 -4.48 -4.16 6.14
C LYS A 86 -3.25 -4.89 6.67
N ARG A 87 -2.74 -5.88 5.95
CA ARG A 87 -1.52 -6.60 6.33
C ARG A 87 -0.29 -5.68 6.36
N LEU A 88 -0.16 -4.78 5.40
CA LEU A 88 0.91 -3.80 5.38
C LEU A 88 0.87 -2.88 6.61
N PHE A 89 -0.33 -2.44 7.00
CA PHE A 89 -0.54 -1.70 8.25
C PHE A 89 -0.13 -2.51 9.47
N ASP A 90 -0.54 -3.78 9.58
CA ASP A 90 -0.21 -4.65 10.72
C ASP A 90 1.30 -4.85 10.85
N VAL A 91 2.02 -4.95 9.72
CA VAL A 91 3.49 -4.99 9.71
C VAL A 91 4.08 -3.69 10.25
N ALA A 92 3.58 -2.54 9.82
CA ALA A 92 4.04 -1.24 10.30
C ALA A 92 3.80 -1.09 11.82
N GLU A 93 2.59 -1.40 12.29
CA GLU A 93 2.21 -1.34 13.70
C GLU A 93 3.08 -2.26 14.57
N THR A 94 3.29 -3.51 14.17
CA THR A 94 4.12 -4.48 14.88
C THR A 94 5.59 -4.03 14.99
N ASN A 95 6.08 -3.26 14.03
CA ASN A 95 7.43 -2.71 14.04
C ASN A 95 7.52 -1.29 14.65
N SER A 96 6.50 -0.88 15.39
CA SER A 96 6.45 0.41 16.09
C SER A 96 6.56 1.64 15.18
N CYS A 97 6.15 1.51 13.91
CA CYS A 97 6.01 2.64 13.02
C CYS A 97 4.80 3.50 13.43
N ASN A 98 4.89 4.81 13.23
CA ASN A 98 3.77 5.71 13.44
C ASN A 98 2.76 5.60 12.28
N ALA A 99 1.99 4.51 12.25
CA ALA A 99 1.06 4.21 11.18
C ALA A 99 -0.40 4.36 11.62
N ARG A 100 -1.25 4.82 10.70
CA ARG A 100 -2.71 4.88 10.87
C ARG A 100 -3.38 4.26 9.65
N PHE A 101 -4.45 3.49 9.89
CA PHE A 101 -5.22 2.83 8.86
C PHE A 101 -6.64 3.40 8.80
N PHE A 102 -7.07 3.76 7.61
CA PHE A 102 -8.40 4.31 7.33
C PHE A 102 -9.14 3.39 6.35
N PRO A 103 -9.96 2.46 6.87
CA PRO A 103 -10.81 1.65 6.03
C PRO A 103 -11.98 2.47 5.50
N PHE A 104 -12.34 2.27 4.24
CA PHE A 104 -13.55 2.82 3.63
C PHE A 104 -14.54 1.68 3.43
N GLU A 105 -15.71 1.80 4.03
CA GLU A 105 -16.69 0.73 4.09
C GLU A 105 -17.18 0.29 2.70
N LYS A 106 -17.38 -1.00 2.54
CA LYS A 106 -17.87 -1.62 1.30
C LYS A 106 -19.19 -1.03 0.79
N CYS A 107 -20.07 -0.58 1.68
CA CYS A 107 -21.36 0.01 1.32
C CYS A 107 -21.22 1.33 0.53
N LEU A 108 -20.05 1.95 0.54
CA LEU A 108 -19.79 3.17 -0.22
C LEU A 108 -19.54 2.92 -1.71
N HIS A 109 -19.32 1.68 -2.12
CA HIS A 109 -19.09 1.27 -3.52
C HIS A 109 -17.98 2.07 -4.22
N LEU A 110 -16.86 2.30 -3.53
CA LEU A 110 -15.76 3.13 -4.01
C LEU A 110 -14.82 2.38 -4.98
N GLY A 111 -14.67 1.08 -4.80
CA GLY A 111 -13.73 0.27 -5.56
C GLY A 111 -12.29 0.72 -5.36
N HIS A 112 -11.48 0.60 -6.42
CA HIS A 112 -10.04 0.90 -6.36
C HIS A 112 -9.73 2.40 -6.46
N ASP A 113 -10.47 3.15 -7.30
CA ASP A 113 -10.04 4.49 -7.76
C ASP A 113 -10.87 5.65 -7.19
N ASN A 114 -11.87 5.41 -6.34
CA ASN A 114 -12.85 6.44 -5.99
C ASN A 114 -12.89 6.82 -4.51
N ILE A 115 -11.87 6.49 -3.73
CA ILE A 115 -11.79 6.86 -2.30
C ILE A 115 -11.98 8.36 -2.09
N TYR A 116 -11.45 9.18 -2.98
CA TYR A 116 -11.57 10.64 -2.94
C TYR A 116 -13.01 11.18 -3.00
N SER A 117 -13.96 10.39 -3.49
CA SER A 117 -15.37 10.77 -3.61
C SER A 117 -16.18 10.58 -2.32
N ALA A 118 -15.63 9.91 -1.33
CA ALA A 118 -16.28 9.68 -0.05
C ALA A 118 -16.17 10.92 0.86
N ASP A 119 -17.23 11.25 1.59
CA ASP A 119 -17.20 12.33 2.58
C ASP A 119 -16.12 12.09 3.64
N GLN A 120 -15.93 10.83 4.06
CA GLN A 120 -14.87 10.40 4.96
C GLN A 120 -13.47 10.80 4.47
N PHE A 121 -13.23 10.90 3.18
CA PHE A 121 -11.92 11.29 2.63
C PHE A 121 -11.49 12.68 3.12
N GLN A 122 -12.42 13.64 3.15
CA GLN A 122 -12.12 14.99 3.63
C GLN A 122 -11.74 15.00 5.12
N GLU A 123 -12.37 14.15 5.92
CA GLU A 123 -12.04 14.00 7.34
C GLU A 123 -10.64 13.41 7.50
N VAL A 124 -10.29 12.39 6.72
CA VAL A 124 -8.95 11.78 6.72
C VAL A 124 -7.88 12.79 6.31
N VAL A 125 -8.10 13.56 5.26
CA VAL A 125 -7.19 14.63 4.82
C VAL A 125 -6.98 15.66 5.93
N GLN A 126 -8.03 16.06 6.64
CA GLN A 126 -7.92 17.01 7.75
C GLN A 126 -7.09 16.44 8.92
N VAL A 127 -7.24 15.14 9.21
CA VAL A 127 -6.42 14.44 10.23
C VAL A 127 -4.95 14.46 9.82
N ILE A 128 -4.63 14.15 8.57
CA ILE A 128 -3.27 14.16 8.03
C ILE A 128 -2.64 15.55 8.17
N ILE A 129 -3.34 16.59 7.72
CA ILE A 129 -2.88 17.99 7.81
C ILE A 129 -2.59 18.39 9.26
N ASN A 130 -3.44 18.00 10.20
CA ASN A 130 -3.26 18.36 11.61
C ASN A 130 -2.07 17.66 12.27
N ILE A 131 -1.67 16.50 11.77
CA ILE A 131 -0.52 15.74 12.31
C ILE A 131 0.80 16.25 11.72
N CYS A 132 0.78 16.70 10.46
CA CYS A 132 1.96 17.22 9.75
C CYS A 132 2.26 18.70 10.03
N ARG A 133 1.45 19.38 10.83
CA ARG A 133 1.70 20.76 11.31
C ARG A 133 2.51 20.77 12.59
#